data_7ffa7de30de6014efb372bcd866a6a54
#
_entry.id   7ffa7de30de6014efb372bcd866a6a54
#
_cell.length_a   1.000
_cell.length_b   1.000
_cell.length_c   1.000
_cell.angle_alpha   90.00
_cell.angle_beta   90.00
_cell.angle_gamma   90.00
#
_symmetry.space_group_name_H-M   'P 1'
#
loop_
_entity.id
_entity.type
_entity.pdbx_description
1 polymer ?
#
loop_
_entity_poly.entity_id
_entity_poly.type
_entity_poly.pdbx_seq_one_letter_code
_entity_poly.pdbx_strand_id
1 'polypeptide(L)'
;MDPRSEVVLRQQDYLKGRLLLINAPKDALVSQLPTTVDASVWTWNYADYQGFINTGTPAHFSVEFPSQEFDQALIFVPKSKELLNYILHVVMSHLKADQSVFLV
;
A
#
# COMPACT_ATOMS: atom_id res chain seq x y z
N MET A 1 2.03 -7.50 15.02
CA MET A 1 1.55 -6.72 13.86
C MET A 1 1.65 -5.23 14.17
N ASP A 2 2.03 -4.42 13.21
CA ASP A 2 2.07 -2.96 13.37
C ASP A 2 0.69 -2.44 13.75
N PRO A 3 0.57 -1.54 14.74
CA PRO A 3 -0.73 -0.98 15.13
C PRO A 3 -1.52 -0.36 13.98
N ARG A 4 -0.83 0.20 12.99
CA ARG A 4 -1.49 0.76 11.80
C ARG A 4 -2.13 -0.33 10.95
N SER A 5 -1.50 -1.50 10.86
CA SER A 5 -2.10 -2.65 10.17
C SER A 5 -3.36 -3.12 10.88
N GLU A 6 -3.38 -3.07 12.20
CA GLU A 6 -4.59 -3.40 12.96
C GLU A 6 -5.72 -2.41 12.69
N VAL A 7 -5.40 -1.12 12.57
CA VAL A 7 -6.39 -0.11 12.20
C VAL A 7 -6.97 -0.41 10.81
N VAL A 8 -6.13 -0.75 9.86
CA VAL A 8 -6.57 -1.12 8.51
C VAL A 8 -7.52 -2.31 8.55
N LEU A 9 -7.18 -3.35 9.31
CA LEU A 9 -8.04 -4.55 9.42
C LEU A 9 -9.40 -4.21 10.04
N ARG A 10 -9.45 -3.32 11.01
CA ARG A 10 -10.73 -2.88 11.59
C ARG A 10 -11.60 -2.10 10.59
N GLN A 11 -10.98 -1.53 9.56
CA GLN A 11 -11.66 -0.76 8.52
C GLN A 11 -11.74 -1.52 7.19
N GLN A 12 -11.54 -2.84 7.21
CA GLN A 12 -11.41 -3.63 5.97
C GLN A 12 -12.67 -3.59 5.11
N ASP A 13 -13.82 -3.27 5.67
CA ASP A 13 -15.06 -3.16 4.89
C ASP A 13 -15.03 -2.03 3.85
N TYR A 14 -14.13 -1.06 4.02
CA TYR A 14 -13.93 0.01 3.05
C TYR A 14 -13.00 -0.38 1.91
N LEU A 15 -12.35 -1.55 2.00
CA LEU A 15 -11.34 -1.97 1.03
C LEU A 15 -11.97 -2.92 0.01
N LYS A 16 -11.66 -2.70 -1.26
CA LYS A 16 -12.16 -3.52 -2.36
C LYS A 16 -11.29 -3.38 -3.60
N GLY A 17 -11.36 -4.39 -4.48
CA GLY A 17 -10.69 -4.35 -5.76
C GLY A 17 -9.18 -4.36 -5.64
N ARG A 18 -8.52 -3.65 -6.57
CA ARG A 18 -7.05 -3.58 -6.63
C ARG A 18 -6.56 -2.52 -5.65
N LEU A 19 -5.91 -2.97 -4.59
CA LEU A 19 -5.43 -2.11 -3.51
C LEU A 19 -3.91 -2.00 -3.56
N LEU A 20 -3.41 -0.78 -3.75
CA LEU A 20 -1.98 -0.50 -3.68
C LEU A 20 -1.63 -0.04 -2.26
N LEU A 21 -0.87 -0.86 -1.55
CA LEU A 21 -0.37 -0.53 -0.22
C LEU A 21 1.00 0.15 -0.36
N ILE A 22 1.10 1.39 0.11
CA ILE A 22 2.31 2.19 -0.04
C ILE A 22 3.00 2.32 1.30
N ASN A 23 4.27 1.95 1.35
CA ASN A 23 5.10 1.99 2.56
C ASN A 23 4.57 1.08 3.68
N ALA A 24 3.88 -0.01 3.32
CA ALA A 24 3.31 -0.92 4.29
C ALA A 24 4.41 -1.73 4.99
N PRO A 25 4.29 -1.97 6.30
CA PRO A 25 5.20 -2.89 6.99
C PRO A 25 4.95 -4.33 6.52
N LYS A 26 5.99 -5.15 6.53
CA LYS A 26 5.84 -6.58 6.23
C LYS A 26 5.38 -7.30 7.51
N ASP A 27 4.10 -7.53 7.60
CA ASP A 27 3.49 -8.29 8.68
C ASP A 27 2.33 -9.14 8.13
N ALA A 28 1.43 -9.57 8.98
CA ALA A 28 0.33 -10.45 8.59
C ALA A 28 -0.84 -9.73 7.92
N LEU A 29 -0.75 -8.42 7.69
CA LEU A 29 -1.89 -7.64 7.16
C LEU A 29 -2.43 -8.23 5.87
N VAL A 30 -1.56 -8.41 4.87
CA VAL A 30 -2.01 -8.83 3.52
C VAL A 30 -2.71 -10.19 3.59
N SER A 31 -2.19 -11.13 4.38
CA SER A 31 -2.77 -12.47 4.50
C SER A 31 -4.14 -12.45 5.18
N GLN A 32 -4.47 -11.40 5.91
CA GLN A 32 -5.74 -11.27 6.63
C GLN A 32 -6.76 -10.39 5.91
N LEU A 33 -6.42 -9.82 4.75
CA LEU A 33 -7.36 -9.05 3.95
C LEU A 33 -8.39 -9.98 3.30
N PRO A 34 -9.61 -9.47 3.04
CA PRO A 34 -10.63 -10.27 2.35
C PRO A 34 -10.16 -10.72 0.97
N THR A 35 -10.68 -11.84 0.49
CA THR A 35 -10.37 -12.36 -0.85
C THR A 35 -10.86 -11.44 -1.97
N THR A 36 -11.77 -10.52 -1.67
CA THR A 36 -12.25 -9.51 -2.60
C THR A 36 -11.25 -8.38 -2.83
N VAL A 37 -10.16 -8.36 -2.05
CA VAL A 37 -9.10 -7.36 -2.16
C VAL A 37 -7.90 -7.99 -2.85
N ASP A 38 -7.46 -7.38 -3.94
CA ASP A 38 -6.27 -7.79 -4.69
C ASP A 38 -5.15 -6.80 -4.34
N ALA A 39 -4.33 -7.17 -3.36
CA ALA A 39 -3.31 -6.28 -2.80
C ALA A 39 -1.98 -6.40 -3.52
N SER A 40 -1.34 -5.25 -3.72
CA SER A 40 0.06 -5.15 -4.12
C SER A 40 0.74 -4.08 -3.27
N VAL A 41 2.06 -4.08 -3.26
CA VAL A 41 2.83 -3.21 -2.35
C VAL A 41 3.84 -2.40 -3.13
N TRP A 42 4.01 -1.13 -2.72
CA TRP A 42 5.11 -0.27 -3.16
C TRP A 42 5.89 0.11 -1.91
N THR A 43 7.17 -0.21 -1.90
CA THR A 43 8.03 -0.01 -0.73
C THR A 43 9.41 0.49 -1.12
N TRP A 44 10.07 1.17 -0.20
CA TRP A 44 11.47 1.61 -0.32
C TRP A 44 12.39 0.79 0.56
N ASN A 45 11.86 -0.20 1.28
CA ASN A 45 12.62 -1.09 2.16
C ASN A 45 12.82 -2.43 1.47
N TYR A 46 14.09 -2.78 1.19
CA TYR A 46 14.41 -4.00 0.44
C TYR A 46 14.03 -5.26 1.22
N ALA A 47 14.23 -5.25 2.53
CA ALA A 47 13.87 -6.42 3.36
C ALA A 47 12.37 -6.67 3.35
N ASP A 48 11.57 -5.60 3.45
CA ASP A 48 10.11 -5.71 3.33
C ASP A 48 9.71 -6.21 1.95
N TYR A 49 10.33 -5.68 0.90
CA TYR A 49 10.08 -6.13 -0.47
C TYR A 49 10.32 -7.64 -0.60
N GLN A 50 11.46 -8.12 -0.14
CA GLN A 50 11.77 -9.56 -0.18
C GLN A 50 10.75 -10.37 0.61
N GLY A 51 10.35 -9.89 1.77
CA GLY A 51 9.34 -10.55 2.59
C GLY A 51 8.00 -10.68 1.88
N PHE A 52 7.55 -9.62 1.19
CA PHE A 52 6.31 -9.68 0.42
C PHE A 52 6.43 -10.67 -0.75
N ILE A 53 7.50 -10.60 -1.51
CA ILE A 53 7.72 -11.52 -2.63
C ILE A 53 7.75 -12.96 -2.14
N ASN A 54 8.42 -13.25 -1.03
CA ASN A 54 8.53 -14.60 -0.48
C ASN A 54 7.18 -15.15 -0.02
N THR A 55 6.23 -14.31 0.32
CA THR A 55 4.88 -14.74 0.71
C THR A 55 3.88 -14.66 -0.44
N GLY A 56 4.33 -14.41 -1.66
CA GLY A 56 3.49 -14.40 -2.84
C GLY A 56 2.72 -13.11 -3.07
N THR A 57 3.03 -12.04 -2.36
CA THR A 57 2.40 -10.74 -2.55
C THR A 57 3.14 -9.95 -3.64
N PRO A 58 2.46 -9.50 -4.71
CA PRO A 58 3.10 -8.63 -5.69
C PRO A 58 3.65 -7.37 -5.02
N ALA A 59 4.90 -7.06 -5.29
CA ALA A 59 5.56 -5.92 -4.66
C ALA A 59 6.50 -5.22 -5.64
N HIS A 60 6.65 -3.91 -5.45
CA HIS A 60 7.53 -3.06 -6.23
C HIS A 60 8.54 -2.41 -5.28
N PHE A 61 9.82 -2.57 -5.58
CA PHE A 61 10.90 -1.88 -4.89
C PHE A 61 11.51 -0.91 -5.88
N SER A 62 11.07 0.34 -5.84
CA SER A 62 11.46 1.34 -6.84
C SER A 62 11.31 2.75 -6.29
N VAL A 63 12.06 3.68 -6.85
CA VAL A 63 11.90 5.10 -6.58
C VAL A 63 10.68 5.64 -7.33
N GLU A 64 10.44 5.13 -8.53
CA GLU A 64 9.36 5.61 -9.39
C GLU A 64 8.03 4.91 -9.04
N PHE A 65 6.94 5.63 -9.29
CA PHE A 65 5.60 5.10 -9.10
C PHE A 65 5.40 3.86 -9.98
N PRO A 66 4.87 2.75 -9.41
CA PRO A 66 4.63 1.54 -10.19
C PRO A 66 3.57 1.79 -11.27
N SER A 67 3.85 1.35 -12.49
CA SER A 67 2.94 1.53 -13.61
C SER A 67 1.85 0.46 -13.61
N GLN A 68 1.12 0.33 -12.51
CA GLN A 68 0.02 -0.62 -12.41
C GLN A 68 -1.29 0.10 -12.13
N GLU A 69 -2.38 -0.51 -12.59
CA GLU A 69 -3.71 0.00 -12.28
C GLU A 69 -4.08 -0.33 -10.82
N PHE A 70 -4.78 0.60 -10.17
CA PHE A 70 -5.32 0.38 -8.84
C PHE A 70 -6.68 1.07 -8.71
N ASP A 71 -7.50 0.57 -7.80
CA ASP A 71 -8.80 1.19 -7.48
C ASP A 71 -8.68 2.04 -6.21
N GLN A 72 -7.82 1.61 -5.30
CA GLN A 72 -7.59 2.30 -4.04
C GLN A 72 -6.09 2.28 -3.72
N ALA A 73 -5.61 3.36 -3.12
CA ALA A 73 -4.25 3.43 -2.57
C ALA A 73 -4.35 3.69 -1.07
N LEU A 74 -3.58 2.95 -0.29
CA LEU A 74 -3.49 3.12 1.16
C LEU A 74 -2.05 3.45 1.51
N ILE A 75 -1.82 4.64 2.03
CA ILE A 75 -0.49 5.14 2.36
C ILE A 75 -0.25 4.98 3.85
N PHE A 76 0.76 4.16 4.20
CA PHE A 76 1.30 4.13 5.55
C PHE A 76 2.24 5.32 5.67
N VAL A 77 1.83 6.33 6.43
CA VAL A 77 2.55 7.61 6.51
C VAL A 77 3.98 7.37 7.01
N PRO A 78 5.00 7.73 6.21
CA PRO A 78 6.39 7.56 6.65
C PRO A 78 6.79 8.64 7.66
N LYS A 79 7.88 8.41 8.38
CA LYS A 79 8.43 9.39 9.31
C LYS A 79 9.07 10.58 8.58
N SER A 80 9.59 10.36 7.39
CA SER A 80 10.20 11.41 6.57
C SER A 80 9.12 12.25 5.90
N LYS A 81 9.11 13.56 6.17
CA LYS A 81 8.19 14.49 5.52
C LYS A 81 8.45 14.59 4.03
N GLU A 82 9.72 14.53 3.63
CA GLU A 82 10.10 14.59 2.22
C GLU A 82 9.55 13.38 1.47
N LEU A 83 9.65 12.19 2.06
CA LEU A 83 9.10 10.99 1.43
C LEU A 83 7.58 11.05 1.36
N LEU A 84 6.91 11.50 2.42
CA LEU A 84 5.47 11.66 2.40
C LEU A 84 5.02 12.63 1.30
N ASN A 85 5.70 13.78 1.20
CA ASN A 85 5.38 14.76 0.17
C ASN A 85 5.58 14.20 -1.23
N TYR A 86 6.65 13.42 -1.45
CA TYR A 86 6.89 12.75 -2.72
C TYR A 86 5.76 11.78 -3.04
N ILE A 87 5.40 10.91 -2.07
CA ILE A 87 4.34 9.92 -2.26
C ILE A 87 3.03 10.61 -2.63
N LEU A 88 2.63 11.62 -1.86
CA LEU A 88 1.38 12.35 -2.09
C LEU A 88 1.38 13.00 -3.47
N HIS A 89 2.47 13.66 -3.84
CA HIS A 89 2.57 14.31 -5.15
C HIS A 89 2.41 13.30 -6.28
N VAL A 90 3.10 12.17 -6.20
CA VAL A 90 3.08 11.16 -7.26
C VAL A 90 1.72 10.47 -7.33
N VAL A 91 1.16 10.08 -6.18
CA VAL A 91 -0.15 9.41 -6.15
C VAL A 91 -1.23 10.33 -6.68
N MET A 92 -1.26 11.59 -6.21
CA MET A 92 -2.29 12.53 -6.64
C MET A 92 -2.17 12.87 -8.13
N SER A 93 -0.96 12.88 -8.68
CA SER A 93 -0.78 13.13 -10.12
C SER A 93 -1.24 11.97 -11.01
N HIS A 94 -1.40 10.77 -10.44
CA HIS A 94 -1.90 9.58 -11.15
C HIS A 94 -3.34 9.24 -10.78
N LEU A 95 -3.95 9.99 -9.86
CA LEU A 95 -5.27 9.66 -9.34
C LEU A 95 -6.35 9.98 -10.37
N LYS A 96 -7.23 9.01 -10.59
CA LYS A 96 -8.42 9.17 -11.44
C LYS A 96 -9.65 9.41 -10.58
N ALA A 97 -10.74 9.91 -11.19
CA ALA A 97 -11.93 10.34 -10.46
C ALA A 97 -12.63 9.22 -9.67
N ASP A 98 -12.50 7.97 -10.11
CA ASP A 98 -13.14 6.81 -9.47
C ASP A 98 -12.24 6.08 -8.48
N GLN A 99 -11.08 6.64 -8.18
CA GLN A 99 -10.11 6.04 -7.26
C GLN A 99 -10.16 6.73 -5.89
N SER A 100 -9.78 5.99 -4.86
CA SER A 100 -9.74 6.48 -3.48
C SER A 100 -8.33 6.39 -2.92
N VAL A 101 -8.00 7.33 -2.03
CA VAL A 101 -6.72 7.33 -1.31
C VAL A 101 -7.00 7.40 0.17
N PHE A 102 -6.38 6.52 0.94
CA PHE A 102 -6.46 6.49 2.40
C PHE A 102 -5.08 6.68 3.00
N LEU A 103 -5.02 7.28 4.18
CA LEU A 103 -3.79 7.44 4.94
C LEU A 103 -3.93 6.77 6.31
N VAL A 104 -2.88 6.13 6.76
CA VAL A 104 -2.82 5.54 8.10
C VAL A 104 -1.45 5.71 8.76
#